data_f8a7610af04635ff7400244da09b27f7
#
_entry.id   f8a7610af04635ff7400244da09b27f7
#
_cell.length_a   1.000
_cell.length_b   1.000
_cell.length_c   1.000
_cell.angle_alpha   90.00
_cell.angle_beta   90.00
_cell.angle_gamma   90.00
#
_symmetry.space_group_name_H-M   'P 1'
#
loop_
_entity.id
_entity.type
_entity.pdbx_description
1 polymer ?
#
loop_
_entity_poly.entity_id
_entity_poly.type
_entity_poly.pdbx_seq_one_letter_code
_entity_poly.pdbx_strand_id
1 'polypeptide(L)'
;MILAPVAAIGRSTLAGLGALGRLALYLLLTLYAAIRPPFYFREFGQALWTIGYNSLPVVGLTSLFTGGALALQIYEGGSRFNAEQVVPSIVAIGMARELGPVLGALMVAARVTSSIAAEIGTMKVTEQIDALVTLSTDPMRYLTVPRVVAATICVPVLLAVGDSIGIFGGYLVGTGRLDLNGAAYLKNTADYLEIWDVTSGLIKGAVFGFIIALVGCYFGMNSGRGAQGVGRATKTAVVTASVLILAANYLLTELFFTG
;
A
#
# COMPACT_ATOMS: atom_id res chain seq x y z
N MET A 1 -30.28 10.86 32.46
CA MET A 1 -29.64 11.63 31.36
C MET A 1 -28.14 11.32 31.20
N ILE A 2 -27.41 10.93 32.22
CA ILE A 2 -25.95 10.61 32.19
C ILE A 2 -25.65 9.28 31.49
N LEU A 3 -26.57 8.33 31.48
CA LEU A 3 -26.36 7.00 30.84
C LEU A 3 -26.44 7.01 29.29
N ALA A 4 -27.05 8.03 28.70
CA ALA A 4 -27.17 8.12 27.25
C ALA A 4 -25.82 8.30 26.51
N PRO A 5 -24.88 9.17 26.95
CA PRO A 5 -23.57 9.28 26.32
C PRO A 5 -22.71 8.03 26.53
N VAL A 6 -22.77 7.39 27.70
CA VAL A 6 -22.05 6.13 27.96
C VAL A 6 -22.55 4.99 27.08
N ALA A 7 -23.87 4.88 26.91
CA ALA A 7 -24.47 3.91 26.00
C ALA A 7 -24.14 4.20 24.51
N ALA A 8 -23.99 5.47 24.14
CA ALA A 8 -23.56 5.84 22.78
C ALA A 8 -22.10 5.44 22.52
N ILE A 9 -21.21 5.70 23.47
CA ILE A 9 -19.80 5.29 23.39
C ILE A 9 -19.71 3.76 23.33
N GLY A 10 -20.43 3.05 24.21
CA GLY A 10 -20.45 1.58 24.22
C GLY A 10 -20.93 0.98 22.89
N ARG A 11 -21.97 1.54 22.28
CA ARG A 11 -22.44 1.11 20.95
C ARG A 11 -21.40 1.37 19.86
N SER A 12 -20.72 2.51 19.86
CA SER A 12 -19.70 2.84 18.89
C SER A 12 -18.48 1.93 19.02
N THR A 13 -18.03 1.62 20.23
CA THR A 13 -16.92 0.68 20.46
C THR A 13 -17.27 -0.74 20.05
N LEU A 14 -18.45 -1.23 20.41
CA LEU A 14 -18.91 -2.55 19.99
C LEU A 14 -19.11 -2.65 18.47
N ALA A 15 -19.59 -1.60 17.83
CA ALA A 15 -19.70 -1.54 16.37
C ALA A 15 -18.31 -1.57 15.69
N GLY A 16 -17.33 -0.86 16.25
CA GLY A 16 -15.95 -0.87 15.81
C GLY A 16 -15.30 -2.26 15.95
N LEU A 17 -15.42 -2.87 17.13
CA LEU A 17 -14.93 -4.24 17.38
C LEU A 17 -15.60 -5.26 16.46
N GLY A 18 -16.91 -5.13 16.23
CA GLY A 18 -17.62 -5.96 15.27
C GLY A 18 -17.16 -5.78 13.83
N ALA A 19 -16.78 -4.57 13.43
CA ALA A 19 -16.20 -4.31 12.10
C ALA A 19 -14.81 -4.96 11.95
N LEU A 20 -13.96 -4.82 12.97
CA LEU A 20 -12.65 -5.49 13.00
C LEU A 20 -12.81 -7.02 12.96
N GLY A 21 -13.74 -7.58 13.73
CA GLY A 21 -14.01 -9.03 13.73
C GLY A 21 -14.45 -9.53 12.36
N ARG A 22 -15.34 -8.81 11.66
CA ARG A 22 -15.76 -9.17 10.30
C ARG A 22 -14.59 -9.12 9.29
N LEU A 23 -13.72 -8.12 9.39
CA LEU A 23 -12.53 -8.02 8.54
C LEU A 23 -11.56 -9.17 8.83
N ALA A 24 -11.35 -9.52 10.10
CA ALA A 24 -10.51 -10.64 10.50
C ALA A 24 -11.06 -11.98 10.00
N LEU A 25 -12.37 -12.21 10.11
CA LEU A 25 -13.02 -13.39 9.53
C LEU A 25 -12.87 -13.45 8.01
N TYR A 26 -13.02 -12.32 7.33
CA TYR A 26 -12.82 -12.24 5.88
C TYR A 26 -11.37 -12.57 5.49
N LEU A 27 -10.39 -12.09 6.26
CA LEU A 27 -8.98 -12.43 6.11
C LEU A 27 -8.77 -13.95 6.23
N LEU A 28 -9.27 -14.57 7.29
CA LEU A 28 -9.14 -16.01 7.51
C LEU A 28 -9.79 -16.84 6.39
N LEU A 29 -10.97 -16.43 5.92
CA LEU A 29 -11.64 -17.05 4.78
C LEU A 29 -10.84 -16.89 3.49
N THR A 30 -10.22 -15.72 3.26
CA THR A 30 -9.36 -15.49 2.08
C THR A 30 -8.13 -16.38 2.12
N LEU A 31 -7.45 -16.49 3.26
CA LEU A 31 -6.30 -17.37 3.43
C LEU A 31 -6.67 -18.84 3.23
N TYR A 32 -7.80 -19.26 3.79
CA TYR A 32 -8.32 -20.61 3.59
C TYR A 32 -8.65 -20.90 2.11
N ALA A 33 -9.27 -19.94 1.43
CA ALA A 33 -9.60 -20.05 0.01
C ALA A 33 -8.35 -20.06 -0.89
N ALA A 34 -7.28 -19.37 -0.49
CA ALA A 34 -6.04 -19.29 -1.24
C ALA A 34 -5.27 -20.63 -1.31
N ILE A 35 -5.47 -21.52 -0.32
CA ILE A 35 -4.77 -22.81 -0.26
C ILE A 35 -5.52 -23.90 -1.05
N ARG A 36 -6.82 -23.70 -1.35
CA ARG A 36 -7.67 -24.73 -1.98
C ARG A 36 -7.89 -24.49 -3.46
N PRO A 37 -7.70 -25.51 -4.32
CA PRO A 37 -8.05 -25.42 -5.74
C PRO A 37 -9.58 -25.26 -5.92
N PRO A 38 -10.06 -24.69 -7.06
CA PRO A 38 -9.33 -24.35 -8.27
C PRO A 38 -8.60 -23.00 -8.19
N PHE A 39 -7.43 -22.90 -8.91
CA PHE A 39 -6.67 -21.65 -9.04
C PHE A 39 -7.00 -20.98 -10.38
N TYR A 40 -7.30 -19.69 -10.37
CA TYR A 40 -7.69 -18.92 -11.55
C TYR A 40 -6.51 -18.09 -12.05
N PHE A 41 -5.58 -18.74 -12.79
CA PHE A 41 -4.34 -18.09 -13.28
C PHE A 41 -4.61 -16.93 -14.24
N ARG A 42 -5.70 -16.98 -15.00
CA ARG A 42 -6.08 -15.89 -15.91
C ARG A 42 -6.44 -14.60 -15.13
N GLU A 43 -7.26 -14.73 -14.11
CA GLU A 43 -7.65 -13.62 -13.24
C GLU A 43 -6.44 -13.07 -12.45
N PHE A 44 -5.55 -13.96 -12.03
CA PHE A 44 -4.28 -13.59 -11.41
C PHE A 44 -3.41 -12.76 -12.38
N GLY A 45 -3.24 -13.18 -13.63
CA GLY A 45 -2.48 -12.44 -14.63
C GLY A 45 -3.08 -11.07 -14.95
N GLN A 46 -4.40 -10.96 -15.04
CA GLN A 46 -5.10 -9.68 -15.22
C GLN A 46 -4.91 -8.77 -14.00
N ALA A 47 -4.99 -9.32 -12.79
CA ALA A 47 -4.74 -8.57 -11.57
C ALA A 47 -3.30 -8.05 -11.48
N LEU A 48 -2.30 -8.87 -11.85
CA LEU A 48 -0.89 -8.45 -11.95
C LEU A 48 -0.72 -7.25 -12.89
N TRP A 49 -1.35 -7.31 -14.06
CA TRP A 49 -1.29 -6.21 -15.03
C TRP A 49 -1.94 -4.93 -14.48
N THR A 50 -3.15 -5.05 -13.97
CA THR A 50 -3.94 -3.91 -13.50
C THR A 50 -3.34 -3.26 -12.25
N ILE A 51 -2.86 -4.05 -11.32
CA ILE A 51 -2.26 -3.57 -10.07
C ILE A 51 -0.83 -3.08 -10.33
N GLY A 52 -0.02 -3.89 -11.03
CA GLY A 52 1.39 -3.62 -11.26
C GLY A 52 1.61 -2.53 -12.29
N TYR A 53 1.45 -2.87 -13.57
CA TYR A 53 1.81 -2.00 -14.67
C TYR A 53 1.14 -0.63 -14.62
N ASN A 54 -0.16 -0.61 -14.42
CA ASN A 54 -0.91 0.64 -14.41
C ASN A 54 -0.61 1.55 -13.20
N SER A 55 0.05 1.05 -12.14
CA SER A 55 0.44 1.88 -10.99
C SER A 55 1.85 2.47 -11.12
N LEU A 56 2.67 1.95 -12.04
CA LEU A 56 4.05 2.42 -12.24
C LEU A 56 4.17 3.94 -12.42
N PRO A 57 3.36 4.62 -13.28
CA PRO A 57 3.52 6.05 -13.48
C PRO A 57 3.28 6.86 -12.21
N VAL A 58 2.25 6.49 -11.44
CA VAL A 58 1.89 7.20 -10.21
C VAL A 58 2.96 7.00 -9.14
N VAL A 59 3.40 5.76 -8.93
CA VAL A 59 4.45 5.46 -7.95
C VAL A 59 5.77 6.11 -8.36
N GLY A 60 6.16 6.00 -9.63
CA GLY A 60 7.41 6.57 -10.12
C GLY A 60 7.47 8.09 -9.97
N LEU A 61 6.43 8.81 -10.40
CA LEU A 61 6.38 10.26 -10.26
C LEU A 61 6.35 10.71 -8.79
N THR A 62 5.55 10.05 -7.97
CA THR A 62 5.49 10.38 -6.54
C THR A 62 6.85 10.18 -5.89
N SER A 63 7.51 9.05 -6.14
CA SER A 63 8.82 8.75 -5.57
C SER A 63 9.89 9.72 -6.06
N LEU A 64 9.89 10.07 -7.36
CA LEU A 64 10.84 11.02 -7.95
C LEU A 64 10.79 12.39 -7.23
N PHE A 65 9.60 12.94 -7.11
CA PHE A 65 9.42 14.23 -6.43
C PHE A 65 9.65 14.15 -4.93
N THR A 66 9.29 13.05 -4.29
CA THR A 66 9.56 12.85 -2.85
C THR A 66 11.07 12.80 -2.58
N GLY A 67 11.82 12.03 -3.35
CA GLY A 67 13.29 11.94 -3.22
C GLY A 67 13.99 13.27 -3.48
N GLY A 68 13.56 14.00 -4.52
CA GLY A 68 14.08 15.34 -4.81
C GLY A 68 13.76 16.37 -3.70
N ALA A 69 12.51 16.36 -3.18
CA ALA A 69 12.12 17.23 -2.08
C ALA A 69 12.88 16.90 -0.79
N LEU A 70 13.07 15.61 -0.51
CA LEU A 70 13.82 15.15 0.65
C LEU A 70 15.30 15.62 0.56
N ALA A 71 15.94 15.52 -0.61
CA ALA A 71 17.29 16.01 -0.81
C ALA A 71 17.42 17.50 -0.52
N LEU A 72 16.47 18.33 -0.98
CA LEU A 72 16.43 19.76 -0.68
C LEU A 72 16.31 20.04 0.82
N GLN A 73 15.39 19.36 1.50
CA GLN A 73 15.17 19.57 2.93
C GLN A 73 16.38 19.18 3.78
N ILE A 74 16.99 18.02 3.47
CA ILE A 74 18.17 17.55 4.20
C ILE A 74 19.36 18.46 3.95
N TYR A 75 19.55 18.94 2.71
CA TYR A 75 20.60 19.88 2.39
C TYR A 75 20.46 21.20 3.16
N GLU A 76 19.26 21.80 3.16
CA GLU A 76 18.98 23.04 3.87
C GLU A 76 19.16 22.90 5.40
N GLY A 77 18.75 21.76 5.96
CA GLY A 77 19.00 21.42 7.35
C GLY A 77 20.49 21.17 7.65
N GLY A 78 21.15 20.39 6.79
CA GLY A 78 22.55 19.99 6.93
C GLY A 78 23.56 21.13 6.73
N SER A 79 23.25 22.10 5.87
CA SER A 79 24.13 23.26 5.62
C SER A 79 24.36 24.12 6.86
N ARG A 80 23.42 24.13 7.78
CA ARG A 80 23.57 24.83 9.08
C ARG A 80 24.64 24.21 9.98
N PHE A 81 24.99 22.95 9.73
CA PHE A 81 25.97 22.19 10.52
C PHE A 81 27.20 21.77 9.69
N ASN A 82 27.37 22.31 8.47
CA ASN A 82 28.39 21.87 7.49
C ASN A 82 28.35 20.36 7.20
N ALA A 83 27.15 19.77 7.21
CA ALA A 83 26.93 18.34 7.04
C ALA A 83 26.26 18.00 5.69
N GLU A 84 26.62 18.72 4.62
CA GLU A 84 26.03 18.56 3.27
C GLU A 84 26.35 17.19 2.66
N GLN A 85 27.47 16.60 3.07
CA GLN A 85 27.92 15.29 2.59
C GLN A 85 27.04 14.12 3.04
N VAL A 86 26.15 14.33 4.03
CA VAL A 86 25.25 13.30 4.56
C VAL A 86 23.95 13.17 3.73
N VAL A 87 23.67 14.15 2.86
CA VAL A 87 22.45 14.19 2.05
C VAL A 87 22.19 12.88 1.29
N PRO A 88 23.18 12.32 0.54
CA PRO A 88 22.94 11.10 -0.23
C PRO A 88 22.53 9.90 0.64
N SER A 89 23.21 9.75 1.76
CA SER A 89 22.99 8.63 2.68
C SER A 89 21.61 8.69 3.33
N ILE A 90 21.20 9.88 3.81
CA ILE A 90 19.90 10.05 4.46
C ILE A 90 18.76 9.92 3.43
N VAL A 91 18.95 10.41 2.21
CA VAL A 91 17.96 10.24 1.13
C VAL A 91 17.80 8.77 0.78
N ALA A 92 18.89 8.03 0.62
CA ALA A 92 18.85 6.61 0.28
C ALA A 92 18.15 5.78 1.38
N ILE A 93 18.58 5.93 2.64
CA ILE A 93 18.01 5.21 3.78
C ILE A 93 16.56 5.63 4.01
N GLY A 94 16.25 6.94 3.98
CA GLY A 94 14.90 7.47 4.20
C GLY A 94 13.91 7.00 3.13
N MET A 95 14.33 6.91 1.87
CA MET A 95 13.52 6.35 0.79
C MET A 95 13.33 4.85 0.99
N ALA A 96 14.39 4.07 1.12
CA ALA A 96 14.30 2.61 1.17
C ALA A 96 13.57 2.06 2.41
N ARG A 97 13.74 2.69 3.59
CA ARG A 97 13.15 2.18 4.86
C ARG A 97 11.71 2.65 5.09
N GLU A 98 11.39 3.91 4.75
CA GLU A 98 10.15 4.53 5.21
C GLU A 98 9.37 5.23 4.10
N LEU A 99 9.93 6.28 3.50
CA LEU A 99 9.15 7.17 2.63
C LEU A 99 8.70 6.48 1.35
N GLY A 100 9.57 5.72 0.71
CA GLY A 100 9.23 4.98 -0.49
C GLY A 100 8.14 3.94 -0.24
N PRO A 101 8.34 2.99 0.70
CA PRO A 101 7.31 2.00 1.02
C PRO A 101 5.97 2.62 1.45
N VAL A 102 5.98 3.61 2.34
CA VAL A 102 4.72 4.19 2.87
C VAL A 102 4.01 5.04 1.83
N LEU A 103 4.69 6.03 1.23
CA LEU A 103 4.05 6.94 0.27
C LEU A 103 3.67 6.21 -1.01
N GLY A 104 4.52 5.30 -1.49
CA GLY A 104 4.20 4.43 -2.61
C GLY A 104 2.98 3.57 -2.34
N ALA A 105 2.91 2.92 -1.17
CA ALA A 105 1.76 2.11 -0.79
C ALA A 105 0.48 2.95 -0.64
N LEU A 106 0.54 4.16 -0.11
CA LEU A 106 -0.62 5.06 -0.02
C LEU A 106 -1.13 5.47 -1.40
N MET A 107 -0.23 5.74 -2.37
CA MET A 107 -0.61 6.02 -3.76
C MET A 107 -1.24 4.80 -4.43
N VAL A 108 -0.66 3.62 -4.24
CA VAL A 108 -1.24 2.35 -4.73
C VAL A 108 -2.59 2.09 -4.06
N ALA A 109 -2.73 2.32 -2.74
CA ALA A 109 -3.99 2.17 -2.03
C ALA A 109 -5.09 3.08 -2.60
N ALA A 110 -4.80 4.35 -2.80
CA ALA A 110 -5.75 5.30 -3.37
C ALA A 110 -6.29 4.83 -4.72
N ARG A 111 -5.43 4.27 -5.58
CA ARG A 111 -5.78 3.81 -6.91
C ARG A 111 -6.36 2.40 -6.91
N VAL A 112 -5.64 1.42 -6.36
CA VAL A 112 -5.95 -0.01 -6.47
C VAL A 112 -7.12 -0.40 -5.56
N THR A 113 -7.11 0.03 -4.29
CA THR A 113 -8.21 -0.28 -3.37
C THR A 113 -9.53 0.31 -3.87
N SER A 114 -9.49 1.55 -4.39
CA SER A 114 -10.70 2.19 -4.96
C SER A 114 -11.20 1.45 -6.20
N SER A 115 -10.30 1.05 -7.10
CA SER A 115 -10.65 0.32 -8.32
C SER A 115 -11.25 -1.04 -8.01
N ILE A 116 -10.63 -1.83 -7.13
CA ILE A 116 -11.13 -3.14 -6.70
C ILE A 116 -12.50 -3.01 -6.02
N ALA A 117 -12.65 -2.06 -5.09
CA ALA A 117 -13.92 -1.86 -4.39
C ALA A 117 -15.04 -1.40 -5.33
N ALA A 118 -14.74 -0.55 -6.31
CA ALA A 118 -15.70 -0.09 -7.31
C ALA A 118 -16.11 -1.22 -8.25
N GLU A 119 -15.14 -2.00 -8.75
CA GLU A 119 -15.38 -3.12 -9.66
C GLU A 119 -16.25 -4.19 -9.00
N ILE A 120 -15.82 -4.72 -7.86
CA ILE A 120 -16.57 -5.76 -7.13
C ILE A 120 -17.93 -5.22 -6.65
N GLY A 121 -17.98 -3.97 -6.19
CA GLY A 121 -19.22 -3.31 -5.79
C GLY A 121 -20.22 -3.18 -6.95
N THR A 122 -19.73 -2.87 -8.15
CA THR A 122 -20.56 -2.83 -9.35
C THR A 122 -21.06 -4.23 -9.74
N MET A 123 -20.17 -5.24 -9.72
CA MET A 123 -20.55 -6.65 -9.96
C MET A 123 -21.64 -7.12 -8.99
N LYS A 124 -21.58 -6.65 -7.73
CA LYS A 124 -22.62 -6.97 -6.72
C LYS A 124 -23.96 -6.30 -7.05
N VAL A 125 -23.96 -5.02 -7.40
CA VAL A 125 -25.19 -4.27 -7.74
C VAL A 125 -25.86 -4.79 -9.00
N THR A 126 -25.08 -5.32 -9.95
CA THR A 126 -25.57 -5.93 -11.18
C THR A 126 -25.82 -7.43 -11.08
N GLU A 127 -25.82 -7.99 -9.86
CA GLU A 127 -26.10 -9.41 -9.57
C GLU A 127 -25.12 -10.41 -10.21
N GLN A 128 -23.97 -9.94 -10.73
CA GLN A 128 -22.95 -10.80 -11.34
C GLN A 128 -22.33 -11.75 -10.30
N ILE A 129 -22.22 -11.34 -9.03
CA ILE A 129 -21.72 -12.21 -7.95
C ILE A 129 -22.71 -13.34 -7.68
N ASP A 130 -24.02 -13.07 -7.71
CA ASP A 130 -25.05 -14.08 -7.51
C ASP A 130 -25.08 -15.05 -8.70
N ALA A 131 -24.85 -14.56 -9.92
CA ALA A 131 -24.68 -15.40 -11.10
C ALA A 131 -23.46 -16.36 -10.97
N LEU A 132 -22.32 -15.90 -10.42
CA LEU A 132 -21.17 -16.78 -10.14
C LEU A 132 -21.54 -17.91 -9.17
N VAL A 133 -22.30 -17.60 -8.10
CA VAL A 133 -22.75 -18.59 -7.13
C VAL A 133 -23.69 -19.61 -7.77
N THR A 134 -24.63 -19.18 -8.60
CA THR A 134 -25.51 -20.10 -9.34
C THR A 134 -24.77 -21.03 -10.29
N LEU A 135 -23.62 -20.57 -10.84
CA LEU A 135 -22.71 -21.38 -11.65
C LEU A 135 -21.73 -22.23 -10.81
N SER A 136 -22.01 -22.39 -9.49
CA SER A 136 -21.17 -23.14 -8.56
C SER A 136 -19.72 -22.64 -8.47
N THR A 137 -19.48 -21.37 -8.81
CA THR A 137 -18.18 -20.72 -8.69
C THR A 137 -18.13 -19.93 -7.38
N ASP A 138 -17.14 -20.22 -6.54
CA ASP A 138 -16.92 -19.49 -5.27
C ASP A 138 -16.38 -18.09 -5.54
N PRO A 139 -17.13 -17.00 -5.25
CA PRO A 139 -16.69 -15.63 -5.49
C PRO A 139 -15.40 -15.26 -4.75
N MET A 140 -15.15 -15.85 -3.58
CA MET A 140 -13.91 -15.61 -2.82
C MET A 140 -12.69 -16.08 -3.61
N ARG A 141 -12.76 -17.28 -4.20
CA ARG A 141 -11.67 -17.85 -4.98
C ARG A 141 -11.49 -17.17 -6.33
N TYR A 142 -12.59 -16.79 -6.95
CA TYR A 142 -12.57 -16.19 -8.29
C TYR A 142 -12.17 -14.70 -8.28
N LEU A 143 -12.70 -13.92 -7.31
CA LEU A 143 -12.52 -12.48 -7.27
C LEU A 143 -11.45 -12.03 -6.27
N THR A 144 -11.47 -12.58 -5.04
CA THR A 144 -10.63 -12.06 -3.95
C THR A 144 -9.22 -12.63 -4.00
N VAL A 145 -9.08 -13.95 -4.05
CA VAL A 145 -7.77 -14.62 -3.96
C VAL A 145 -6.80 -14.16 -5.05
N PRO A 146 -7.15 -14.12 -6.33
CA PRO A 146 -6.22 -13.67 -7.37
C PRO A 146 -5.73 -12.24 -7.18
N ARG A 147 -6.63 -11.34 -6.76
CA ARG A 147 -6.29 -9.92 -6.50
C ARG A 147 -5.38 -9.76 -5.30
N VAL A 148 -5.65 -10.48 -4.20
CA VAL A 148 -4.84 -10.42 -2.98
C VAL A 148 -3.43 -10.96 -3.24
N VAL A 149 -3.31 -12.13 -3.89
CA VAL A 149 -2.01 -12.71 -4.21
C VAL A 149 -1.22 -11.82 -5.19
N ALA A 150 -1.90 -11.30 -6.23
CA ALA A 150 -1.27 -10.40 -7.19
C ALA A 150 -0.74 -9.12 -6.51
N ALA A 151 -1.53 -8.49 -5.64
CA ALA A 151 -1.10 -7.28 -4.94
C ALA A 151 0.07 -7.54 -3.98
N THR A 152 0.05 -8.68 -3.27
CA THR A 152 1.13 -9.07 -2.35
C THR A 152 2.47 -9.25 -3.08
N ILE A 153 2.44 -9.68 -4.35
CA ILE A 153 3.64 -9.84 -5.18
C ILE A 153 4.02 -8.56 -5.92
N CYS A 154 3.04 -7.85 -6.49
CA CYS A 154 3.30 -6.66 -7.31
C CYS A 154 3.73 -5.45 -6.49
N VAL A 155 3.13 -5.22 -5.32
CA VAL A 155 3.39 -3.99 -4.56
C VAL A 155 4.84 -3.90 -4.10
N PRO A 156 5.49 -4.94 -3.54
CA PRO A 156 6.93 -4.88 -3.25
C PRO A 156 7.77 -4.49 -4.46
N VAL A 157 7.49 -5.07 -5.62
CA VAL A 157 8.23 -4.77 -6.87
C VAL A 157 8.00 -3.33 -7.29
N LEU A 158 6.77 -2.82 -7.21
CA LEU A 158 6.45 -1.43 -7.49
C LEU A 158 7.18 -0.47 -6.56
N LEU A 159 7.27 -0.80 -5.27
CA LEU A 159 7.96 0.01 -4.28
C LEU A 159 9.46 0.01 -4.50
N ALA A 160 10.06 -1.15 -4.82
CA ALA A 160 11.49 -1.22 -5.17
C ALA A 160 11.84 -0.34 -6.39
N VAL A 161 10.99 -0.36 -7.42
CA VAL A 161 11.13 0.54 -8.57
C VAL A 161 10.95 2.00 -8.14
N GLY A 162 9.95 2.28 -7.30
CA GLY A 162 9.70 3.60 -6.73
C GLY A 162 10.89 4.13 -5.92
N ASP A 163 11.47 3.30 -5.04
CA ASP A 163 12.63 3.66 -4.22
C ASP A 163 13.84 4.00 -5.09
N SER A 164 14.10 3.19 -6.12
CA SER A 164 15.17 3.45 -7.09
C SER A 164 14.97 4.77 -7.81
N ILE A 165 13.75 5.07 -8.27
CA ILE A 165 13.39 6.33 -8.91
C ILE A 165 13.48 7.50 -7.91
N GLY A 166 13.10 7.31 -6.65
CA GLY A 166 13.18 8.34 -5.62
C GLY A 166 14.62 8.70 -5.24
N ILE A 167 15.49 7.69 -5.08
CA ILE A 167 16.93 7.90 -4.86
C ILE A 167 17.54 8.64 -6.08
N PHE A 168 17.15 8.25 -7.29
CA PHE A 168 17.57 8.96 -8.51
C PHE A 168 17.04 10.39 -8.55
N GLY A 169 15.83 10.66 -8.09
CA GLY A 169 15.28 12.02 -7.95
C GLY A 169 16.10 12.88 -6.99
N GLY A 170 16.53 12.31 -5.87
CA GLY A 170 17.45 12.95 -4.94
C GLY A 170 18.82 13.24 -5.54
N TYR A 171 19.35 12.31 -6.35
CA TYR A 171 20.60 12.51 -7.11
C TYR A 171 20.49 13.66 -8.12
N LEU A 172 19.41 13.71 -8.91
CA LEU A 172 19.20 14.78 -9.89
C LEU A 172 19.17 16.17 -9.23
N VAL A 173 18.49 16.30 -8.11
CA VAL A 173 18.41 17.56 -7.36
C VAL A 173 19.74 17.87 -6.67
N GLY A 174 20.38 16.87 -6.06
CA GLY A 174 21.66 17.02 -5.37
C GLY A 174 22.78 17.50 -6.29
N THR A 175 22.86 16.93 -7.47
CA THR A 175 23.92 17.29 -8.45
C THR A 175 23.56 18.48 -9.33
N GLY A 176 22.27 18.61 -9.72
CA GLY A 176 21.86 19.64 -10.66
C GLY A 176 21.52 21.00 -10.03
N ARG A 177 21.13 21.03 -8.76
CA ARG A 177 20.72 22.26 -8.06
C ARG A 177 21.59 22.62 -6.85
N LEU A 178 22.13 21.61 -6.18
CA LEU A 178 22.89 21.79 -4.94
C LEU A 178 24.42 21.71 -5.15
N ASP A 179 24.87 21.57 -6.40
CA ASP A 179 26.29 21.48 -6.80
C ASP A 179 27.09 20.40 -6.03
N LEU A 180 26.43 19.36 -5.57
CA LEU A 180 27.09 18.23 -4.93
C LEU A 180 27.84 17.39 -5.96
N ASN A 181 28.99 16.88 -5.59
CA ASN A 181 29.79 16.04 -6.47
C ASN A 181 29.05 14.70 -6.76
N GLY A 182 28.69 14.47 -8.04
CA GLY A 182 27.91 13.31 -8.45
C GLY A 182 28.57 11.95 -8.16
N ALA A 183 29.90 11.85 -8.29
CA ALA A 183 30.62 10.62 -7.99
C ALA A 183 30.65 10.34 -6.49
N ALA A 184 30.83 11.36 -5.67
CA ALA A 184 30.73 11.24 -4.21
C ALA A 184 29.31 10.91 -3.76
N TYR A 185 28.28 11.49 -4.43
CA TYR A 185 26.87 11.20 -4.15
C TYR A 185 26.57 9.71 -4.35
N LEU A 186 26.90 9.15 -5.51
CA LEU A 186 26.65 7.73 -5.81
C LEU A 186 27.44 6.80 -4.89
N LYS A 187 28.69 7.15 -4.60
CA LYS A 187 29.51 6.36 -3.67
C LYS A 187 28.89 6.34 -2.27
N ASN A 188 28.53 7.50 -1.72
CA ASN A 188 27.93 7.59 -0.40
C ASN A 188 26.56 6.85 -0.36
N THR A 189 25.75 6.95 -1.42
CA THR A 189 24.51 6.18 -1.51
C THR A 189 24.77 4.68 -1.43
N ALA A 190 25.76 4.17 -2.17
CA ALA A 190 26.08 2.75 -2.20
C ALA A 190 26.74 2.25 -0.90
N ASP A 191 27.59 3.06 -0.28
CA ASP A 191 28.32 2.69 0.94
C ASP A 191 27.41 2.61 2.18
N TYR A 192 26.33 3.43 2.22
CA TYR A 192 25.44 3.50 3.38
C TYR A 192 24.13 2.73 3.23
N LEU A 193 23.77 2.30 2.01
CA LEU A 193 22.55 1.51 1.80
C LEU A 193 22.83 0.03 2.06
N GLU A 194 22.32 -0.48 3.15
CA GLU A 194 22.46 -1.89 3.53
C GLU A 194 21.39 -2.75 2.83
N ILE A 195 21.72 -4.04 2.64
CA ILE A 195 20.77 -5.03 2.09
C ILE A 195 19.50 -5.12 2.95
N TRP A 196 19.64 -4.94 4.27
CA TRP A 196 18.53 -4.99 5.21
C TRP A 196 17.55 -3.83 4.98
N ASP A 197 18.01 -2.65 4.58
CA ASP A 197 17.15 -1.50 4.29
C ASP A 197 16.18 -1.80 3.15
N VAL A 198 16.71 -2.34 2.07
CA VAL A 198 15.91 -2.75 0.90
C VAL A 198 14.98 -3.91 1.25
N THR A 199 15.48 -4.91 1.96
CA THR A 199 14.70 -6.11 2.31
C THR A 199 13.54 -5.74 3.24
N SER A 200 13.77 -4.89 4.23
CA SER A 200 12.70 -4.42 5.12
C SER A 200 11.61 -3.65 4.37
N GLY A 201 11.99 -2.81 3.40
CA GLY A 201 11.06 -2.12 2.51
C GLY A 201 10.22 -3.09 1.67
N LEU A 202 10.83 -4.14 1.12
CA LEU A 202 10.12 -5.17 0.36
C LEU A 202 9.12 -5.95 1.22
N ILE A 203 9.50 -6.32 2.44
CA ILE A 203 8.59 -7.01 3.39
C ILE A 203 7.41 -6.11 3.75
N LYS A 204 7.67 -4.83 4.06
CA LYS A 204 6.60 -3.83 4.25
C LYS A 204 5.68 -3.76 3.04
N GLY A 205 6.27 -3.70 1.84
CA GLY A 205 5.53 -3.68 0.57
C GLY A 205 4.59 -4.87 0.40
N ALA A 206 5.02 -6.08 0.75
CA ALA A 206 4.19 -7.29 0.68
C ALA A 206 2.99 -7.21 1.64
N VAL A 207 3.22 -6.77 2.88
CA VAL A 207 2.15 -6.57 3.87
C VAL A 207 1.18 -5.48 3.40
N PHE A 208 1.68 -4.37 2.86
CA PHE A 208 0.83 -3.29 2.35
C PHE A 208 0.01 -3.73 1.14
N GLY A 209 0.62 -4.46 0.19
CA GLY A 209 -0.08 -5.03 -0.96
C GLY A 209 -1.21 -5.97 -0.54
N PHE A 210 -0.96 -6.81 0.46
CA PHE A 210 -1.97 -7.67 1.04
C PHE A 210 -3.14 -6.86 1.64
N ILE A 211 -2.85 -5.83 2.45
CA ILE A 211 -3.88 -4.95 3.05
C ILE A 211 -4.70 -4.25 1.97
N ILE A 212 -4.05 -3.65 0.96
CA ILE A 212 -4.68 -2.91 -0.14
C ILE A 212 -5.75 -3.76 -0.83
N ALA A 213 -5.39 -4.95 -1.25
CA ALA A 213 -6.32 -5.80 -2.00
C ALA A 213 -7.39 -6.43 -1.10
N LEU A 214 -7.02 -6.89 0.11
CA LEU A 214 -7.96 -7.48 1.05
C LEU A 214 -9.08 -6.49 1.42
N VAL A 215 -8.70 -5.26 1.77
CA VAL A 215 -9.65 -4.20 2.15
C VAL A 215 -10.52 -3.79 0.96
N GLY A 216 -9.93 -3.64 -0.23
CA GLY A 216 -10.67 -3.34 -1.45
C GLY A 216 -11.73 -4.40 -1.76
N CYS A 217 -11.36 -5.67 -1.70
CA CYS A 217 -12.29 -6.78 -1.90
C CYS A 217 -13.36 -6.83 -0.81
N TYR A 218 -12.99 -6.67 0.46
CA TYR A 218 -13.94 -6.70 1.57
C TYR A 218 -15.04 -5.64 1.42
N PHE A 219 -14.67 -4.39 1.17
CA PHE A 219 -15.65 -3.32 1.02
C PHE A 219 -16.44 -3.43 -0.29
N GLY A 220 -15.83 -3.91 -1.36
CA GLY A 220 -16.53 -4.21 -2.61
C GLY A 220 -17.61 -5.27 -2.42
N MET A 221 -17.27 -6.40 -1.80
CA MET A 221 -18.22 -7.48 -1.48
C MET A 221 -19.34 -7.05 -0.52
N ASN A 222 -19.06 -6.08 0.36
CA ASN A 222 -20.04 -5.57 1.33
C ASN A 222 -20.63 -4.21 0.91
N SER A 223 -20.53 -3.82 -0.37
CA SER A 223 -21.11 -2.57 -0.87
C SER A 223 -22.63 -2.54 -0.71
N GLY A 224 -23.17 -1.34 -0.48
CA GLY A 224 -24.61 -1.09 -0.45
C GLY A 224 -25.20 -1.10 -1.87
N ARG A 225 -26.53 -1.02 -1.95
CA ARG A 225 -27.26 -1.01 -3.23
C ARG A 225 -27.04 0.29 -4.01
N GLY A 226 -26.97 0.17 -5.33
CA GLY A 226 -26.89 1.28 -6.26
C GLY A 226 -25.55 2.01 -6.27
N ALA A 227 -25.39 2.98 -7.18
CA ALA A 227 -24.15 3.73 -7.38
C ALA A 227 -23.64 4.47 -6.14
N GLN A 228 -24.56 4.99 -5.31
CA GLN A 228 -24.20 5.64 -4.04
C GLN A 228 -23.60 4.64 -3.01
N GLY A 229 -24.11 3.40 -3.00
CA GLY A 229 -23.57 2.33 -2.15
C GLY A 229 -22.14 1.97 -2.56
N VAL A 230 -21.89 1.82 -3.85
CA VAL A 230 -20.54 1.55 -4.40
C VAL A 230 -19.59 2.71 -4.10
N GLY A 231 -20.00 3.97 -4.35
CA GLY A 231 -19.15 5.13 -4.07
C GLY A 231 -18.81 5.28 -2.58
N ARG A 232 -19.72 4.94 -1.66
CA ARG A 232 -19.45 4.95 -0.23
C ARG A 232 -18.47 3.84 0.15
N ALA A 233 -18.67 2.63 -0.37
CA ALA A 233 -17.77 1.49 -0.14
C ALA A 233 -16.35 1.82 -0.61
N THR A 234 -16.19 2.40 -1.79
CA THR A 234 -14.90 2.81 -2.35
C THR A 234 -14.17 3.81 -1.45
N LYS A 235 -14.85 4.87 -1.02
CA LYS A 235 -14.25 5.86 -0.11
C LYS A 235 -13.81 5.23 1.21
N THR A 236 -14.69 4.43 1.82
CA THR A 236 -14.38 3.77 3.10
C THR A 236 -13.24 2.77 2.96
N ALA A 237 -13.17 2.05 1.84
CA ALA A 237 -12.10 1.11 1.55
C ALA A 237 -10.73 1.82 1.52
N VAL A 238 -10.60 2.92 0.79
CA VAL A 238 -9.34 3.68 0.70
C VAL A 238 -8.91 4.20 2.06
N VAL A 239 -9.83 4.84 2.81
CA VAL A 239 -9.51 5.37 4.15
C VAL A 239 -9.06 4.25 5.09
N THR A 240 -9.79 3.13 5.11
CA THR A 240 -9.45 1.99 5.97
C THR A 240 -8.09 1.39 5.58
N ALA A 241 -7.83 1.20 4.28
CA ALA A 241 -6.54 0.69 3.81
C ALA A 241 -5.40 1.63 4.21
N SER A 242 -5.55 2.94 4.03
CA SER A 242 -4.54 3.93 4.40
C SER A 242 -4.22 3.91 5.90
N VAL A 243 -5.24 3.86 6.76
CA VAL A 243 -5.04 3.77 8.22
C VAL A 243 -4.34 2.47 8.60
N LEU A 244 -4.74 1.34 8.01
CA LEU A 244 -4.10 0.05 8.28
C LEU A 244 -2.65 0.00 7.78
N ILE A 245 -2.34 0.61 6.63
CA ILE A 245 -0.96 0.74 6.12
C ILE A 245 -0.10 1.52 7.11
N LEU A 246 -0.58 2.68 7.59
CA LEU A 246 0.17 3.50 8.56
C LEU A 246 0.38 2.77 9.89
N ALA A 247 -0.64 2.08 10.39
CA ALA A 247 -0.53 1.27 11.60
C ALA A 247 0.45 0.09 11.42
N ALA A 248 0.34 -0.63 10.30
CA ALA A 248 1.25 -1.73 9.97
C ALA A 248 2.69 -1.23 9.76
N ASN A 249 2.87 -0.04 9.14
CA ASN A 249 4.20 0.55 9.00
C ASN A 249 4.86 0.77 10.36
N TYR A 250 4.15 1.42 11.28
CA TYR A 250 4.69 1.66 12.62
C TYR A 250 5.12 0.36 13.32
N LEU A 251 4.24 -0.65 13.32
CA LEU A 251 4.53 -1.94 13.95
C LEU A 251 5.72 -2.68 13.30
N LEU A 252 5.80 -2.66 11.97
CA LEU A 252 6.90 -3.29 11.23
C LEU A 252 8.23 -2.55 11.44
N THR A 253 8.19 -1.21 11.48
CA THR A 253 9.40 -0.42 11.77
C THR A 253 9.93 -0.71 13.17
N GLU A 254 9.04 -0.76 14.17
CA GLU A 254 9.41 -1.10 15.54
C GLU A 254 10.01 -2.52 15.61
N LEU A 255 9.39 -3.48 14.93
CA LEU A 255 9.87 -4.87 14.91
C LEU A 255 11.24 -5.02 14.21
N PHE A 256 11.51 -4.27 13.16
CA PHE A 256 12.73 -4.44 12.35
C PHE A 256 13.93 -3.65 12.87
N PHE A 257 13.71 -2.53 13.56
CA PHE A 257 14.75 -1.58 13.93
C PHE A 257 14.88 -1.29 15.43
N THR A 258 13.99 -1.82 16.27
CA THR A 258 14.01 -1.59 17.73
C THR A 258 14.20 -2.89 18.53
N GLY A 259 14.21 -4.06 17.86
CA GLY A 259 14.36 -5.39 18.45
C GLY A 259 15.80 -5.83 18.58
#